data_63954b0ccfb1f876eef9b0900e878bdb
#
_entry.id   63954b0ccfb1f876eef9b0900e878bdb
#
_cell.length_a   1.000
_cell.length_b   1.000
_cell.length_c   1.000
_cell.angle_alpha   90.00
_cell.angle_beta   90.00
_cell.angle_gamma   90.00
#
_symmetry.space_group_name_H-M   'P 1'
#
loop_
_entity.id
_entity.type
_entity.pdbx_description
1 polymer ?
#
loop_
_entity_poly.entity_id
_entity_poly.type
_entity_poly.pdbx_seq_one_letter_code
_entity_poly.pdbx_strand_id
1 'polypeptide(L)'
;MPEKKRRWGTLDPFHESGPVLGRKVANVRFLDALLAADPYDEYGFFLADQRQGDGLRAHLEKAAPALLTAGRVRIHDRRELPDLLAREPYHCFHLSDCIVSQPALARLRNRYSRDIFPITGVIHSLSYANYADPFLRHLWAGATGRDAIVCTSEAGRGAVERFFAWQREAYALDEAAFPCPSLASIPLGVNPERMTPGEPHSGREPVRLLVFGRLSHHSKMDLLPLLRALHRLACEGMDPALVELVLAGWSEEGDDYLPMLQGLAANAGIPLTVRVRPTEAEKTELFRSADVFVSIADNPQETFGITLIEAGAFGLPSVVSDYDGYRDIVVQGETGLLVPTIGPEATPDADLLAPLLFDNQYHLLLAQRTAVEVPALAEALGALIGSPETRRAMGAAARRRVCDHFSWTRVMARYVALWDRLWKAPADADALRAAEHPQTMPYGRLFGHYTARTLTPETVVRTGRTGDAFYRDRDFPTLYSGLTWTIRPEAARKLAFLARKSIDTGTLMRKLIELEPSLDPAMAENHVLWALKHDILERVTK
;
A
#
# COMPACT_ATOMS: atom_id res chain seq x y z
N MET A 1 37.88 0.04 4.70
CA MET A 1 36.76 0.78 5.30
C MET A 1 35.81 -0.27 5.85
N PRO A 2 35.23 -0.13 7.04
CA PRO A 2 34.18 -1.07 7.45
C PRO A 2 33.06 -1.01 6.41
N GLU A 3 32.57 -2.17 6.02
CA GLU A 3 31.51 -2.30 5.04
C GLU A 3 30.29 -1.51 5.53
N LYS A 4 29.77 -0.62 4.69
CA LYS A 4 28.68 0.29 5.06
C LYS A 4 27.42 -0.56 5.31
N LYS A 5 26.90 -0.58 6.54
CA LYS A 5 25.68 -1.34 6.88
C LYS A 5 24.56 -1.05 5.88
N ARG A 6 23.96 -2.09 5.35
CA ARG A 6 22.79 -2.00 4.46
C ARG A 6 21.52 -2.00 5.32
N ARG A 7 20.87 -0.84 5.42
CA ARG A 7 19.62 -0.68 6.17
C ARG A 7 18.43 -0.55 5.24
N TRP A 8 17.40 -1.32 5.54
CA TRP A 8 16.08 -1.15 4.94
C TRP A 8 15.19 -0.32 5.86
N GLY A 9 14.34 0.55 5.29
CA GLY A 9 13.45 1.40 6.05
C GLY A 9 12.02 1.40 5.53
N THR A 10 11.06 1.74 6.42
CA THR A 10 9.65 1.94 6.05
C THR A 10 8.95 2.89 7.01
N LEU A 11 7.84 3.49 6.53
CA LEU A 11 6.90 4.25 7.35
C LEU A 11 5.66 3.43 7.78
N ASP A 12 5.60 2.17 7.37
CA ASP A 12 4.41 1.33 7.51
C ASP A 12 4.67 0.11 8.39
N PRO A 13 3.71 -0.29 9.23
CA PRO A 13 3.85 -1.53 10.01
C PRO A 13 3.64 -2.79 9.16
N PHE A 14 3.14 -2.69 7.92
CA PHE A 14 2.70 -3.80 7.05
C PHE A 14 1.62 -4.71 7.66
N HIS A 15 1.38 -4.59 8.95
CA HIS A 15 0.36 -5.30 9.68
C HIS A 15 -0.77 -4.33 10.07
N GLU A 16 -1.97 -4.57 9.54
CA GLU A 16 -3.16 -3.79 9.81
C GLU A 16 -4.23 -4.66 10.49
N SER A 17 -4.82 -4.18 11.59
CA SER A 17 -5.97 -4.81 12.23
C SER A 17 -7.27 -4.61 11.42
N GLY A 18 -8.29 -5.44 11.66
CA GLY A 18 -9.63 -5.31 11.06
C GLY A 18 -9.91 -6.32 9.95
N PRO A 19 -10.96 -6.12 9.12
CA PRO A 19 -11.42 -7.08 8.13
C PRO A 19 -10.33 -7.57 7.18
N VAL A 20 -10.42 -8.82 6.73
CA VAL A 20 -9.49 -9.41 5.78
C VAL A 20 -9.69 -8.78 4.41
N LEU A 21 -8.70 -8.02 3.96
CA LEU A 21 -8.62 -7.43 2.63
C LEU A 21 -7.38 -7.97 1.91
N GLY A 22 -7.48 -8.15 0.60
CA GLY A 22 -6.36 -8.65 -0.22
C GLY A 22 -5.06 -7.85 -0.01
N ARG A 23 -5.15 -6.51 0.07
CA ARG A 23 -4.04 -5.62 0.39
C ARG A 23 -3.36 -5.98 1.72
N LYS A 24 -4.12 -6.15 2.79
CA LYS A 24 -3.56 -6.46 4.11
C LYS A 24 -2.84 -7.80 4.12
N VAL A 25 -3.42 -8.80 3.46
CA VAL A 25 -2.80 -10.12 3.32
C VAL A 25 -1.49 -10.02 2.51
N ALA A 26 -1.49 -9.29 1.40
CA ALA A 26 -0.32 -9.09 0.58
C ALA A 26 0.81 -8.38 1.35
N ASN A 27 0.49 -7.32 2.10
CA ASN A 27 1.45 -6.54 2.88
C ASN A 27 2.12 -7.37 3.99
N VAL A 28 1.34 -8.12 4.78
CA VAL A 28 1.89 -8.99 5.82
C VAL A 28 2.79 -10.08 5.21
N ARG A 29 2.34 -10.73 4.14
CA ARG A 29 3.12 -11.76 3.45
C ARG A 29 4.41 -11.22 2.83
N PHE A 30 4.38 -9.99 2.32
CA PHE A 30 5.60 -9.32 1.84
C PHE A 30 6.61 -9.11 2.97
N LEU A 31 6.16 -8.57 4.12
CA LEU A 31 7.03 -8.37 5.28
C LEU A 31 7.65 -9.70 5.75
N ASP A 32 6.83 -10.74 5.90
CA ASP A 32 7.30 -12.07 6.32
C ASP A 32 8.34 -12.62 5.34
N ALA A 33 8.13 -12.44 4.03
CA ALA A 33 9.05 -12.89 3.00
C ALA A 33 10.36 -12.08 3.00
N LEU A 34 10.29 -10.77 3.21
CA LEU A 34 11.47 -9.91 3.33
C LEU A 34 12.33 -10.33 4.52
N LEU A 35 11.71 -10.52 5.69
CA LEU A 35 12.44 -10.90 6.91
C LEU A 35 12.97 -12.33 6.85
N ALA A 36 12.25 -13.24 6.18
CA ALA A 36 12.72 -14.60 5.94
C ALA A 36 13.90 -14.67 4.96
N ALA A 37 13.92 -13.82 3.93
CA ALA A 37 15.03 -13.70 2.97
C ALA A 37 16.24 -12.98 3.57
N ASP A 38 16.03 -12.13 4.56
CA ASP A 38 17.01 -11.41 5.36
C ASP A 38 18.15 -10.74 4.58
N PRO A 39 17.88 -9.91 3.56
CA PRO A 39 18.90 -9.34 2.69
C PRO A 39 19.62 -8.11 3.26
N TYR A 40 19.24 -7.63 4.45
CA TYR A 40 19.76 -6.40 5.06
C TYR A 40 20.30 -6.62 6.47
N ASP A 41 21.23 -5.78 6.90
CA ASP A 41 21.81 -5.82 8.24
C ASP A 41 20.85 -5.32 9.32
N GLU A 42 20.00 -4.34 8.98
CA GLU A 42 19.04 -3.72 9.91
C GLU A 42 17.74 -3.34 9.17
N TYR A 43 16.62 -3.39 9.91
CA TYR A 43 15.27 -3.06 9.45
C TYR A 43 14.69 -1.96 10.33
N GLY A 44 14.48 -0.77 9.78
CA GLY A 44 13.96 0.42 10.49
C GLY A 44 12.48 0.67 10.17
N PHE A 45 11.64 0.70 11.19
CA PHE A 45 10.22 1.01 11.10
C PHE A 45 9.95 2.34 11.78
N PHE A 46 9.43 3.33 11.04
CA PHE A 46 9.11 4.66 11.53
C PHE A 46 7.59 4.81 11.62
N LEU A 47 7.02 4.57 12.79
CA LEU A 47 5.59 4.41 12.96
C LEU A 47 4.93 5.67 13.55
N ALA A 48 3.65 5.86 13.25
CA ALA A 48 2.91 7.06 13.64
C ALA A 48 2.57 7.10 15.14
N ASP A 49 2.37 5.92 15.74
CA ASP A 49 1.96 5.79 17.12
C ASP A 49 2.44 4.47 17.75
N GLN A 50 2.37 4.41 19.09
CA GLN A 50 2.81 3.25 19.86
C GLN A 50 1.96 2.01 19.58
N ARG A 51 0.66 2.15 19.27
CA ARG A 51 -0.22 0.98 19.00
C ARG A 51 0.26 0.23 17.75
N GLN A 52 0.68 0.96 16.71
CA GLN A 52 1.27 0.34 15.52
C GLN A 52 2.57 -0.38 15.89
N GLY A 53 3.40 0.21 16.73
CA GLY A 53 4.63 -0.39 17.22
C GLY A 53 4.41 -1.68 18.01
N ASP A 54 3.45 -1.68 18.93
CA ASP A 54 3.10 -2.85 19.74
C ASP A 54 2.53 -3.99 18.85
N GLY A 55 1.64 -3.64 17.90
CA GLY A 55 1.09 -4.60 16.95
C GLY A 55 2.16 -5.25 16.07
N LEU A 56 3.09 -4.44 15.54
CA LEU A 56 4.22 -4.94 14.76
C LEU A 56 5.13 -5.84 15.62
N ARG A 57 5.47 -5.43 16.85
CA ARG A 57 6.31 -6.23 17.75
C ARG A 57 5.69 -7.60 18.02
N ALA A 58 4.40 -7.65 18.34
CA ALA A 58 3.68 -8.90 18.58
C ALA A 58 3.65 -9.83 17.34
N HIS A 59 3.60 -9.25 16.13
CA HIS A 59 3.73 -10.01 14.89
C HIS A 59 5.15 -10.56 14.71
N LEU A 60 6.17 -9.73 14.89
CA LEU A 60 7.58 -10.08 14.71
C LEU A 60 8.08 -11.12 15.72
N GLU A 61 7.55 -11.14 16.94
CA GLU A 61 7.83 -12.18 17.94
C GLU A 61 7.49 -13.58 17.44
N LYS A 62 6.52 -13.68 16.53
CA LYS A 62 6.10 -14.94 15.89
C LYS A 62 6.82 -15.19 14.56
N ALA A 63 6.93 -14.15 13.73
CA ALA A 63 7.42 -14.27 12.36
C ALA A 63 8.95 -14.24 12.25
N ALA A 64 9.65 -13.46 13.09
CA ALA A 64 11.09 -13.23 12.98
C ALA A 64 11.77 -13.03 14.36
N PRO A 65 11.59 -13.94 15.35
CA PRO A 65 12.09 -13.76 16.73
C PRO A 65 13.62 -13.61 16.79
N ALA A 66 14.36 -14.26 15.89
CA ALA A 66 15.81 -14.17 15.84
C ALA A 66 16.30 -12.76 15.50
N LEU A 67 15.64 -12.06 14.57
CA LEU A 67 15.98 -10.68 14.18
C LEU A 67 15.68 -9.69 15.30
N LEU A 68 14.59 -9.89 16.06
CA LEU A 68 14.28 -9.09 17.24
C LEU A 68 15.34 -9.28 18.33
N THR A 69 15.66 -10.51 18.66
CA THR A 69 16.66 -10.85 19.71
C THR A 69 18.04 -10.31 19.36
N ALA A 70 18.40 -10.33 18.06
CA ALA A 70 19.67 -9.78 17.57
C ALA A 70 19.68 -8.23 17.51
N GLY A 71 18.56 -7.56 17.84
CA GLY A 71 18.46 -6.09 17.78
C GLY A 71 18.54 -5.52 16.36
N ARG A 72 18.28 -6.35 15.33
CA ARG A 72 18.34 -5.97 13.92
C ARG A 72 17.04 -5.30 13.43
N VAL A 73 15.96 -5.42 14.16
CA VAL A 73 14.71 -4.68 13.92
C VAL A 73 14.62 -3.51 14.90
N ARG A 74 14.47 -2.32 14.37
CA ARG A 74 14.38 -1.06 15.13
C ARG A 74 13.04 -0.40 14.84
N ILE A 75 12.27 -0.12 15.89
CA ILE A 75 10.98 0.56 15.82
C ILE A 75 11.15 1.97 16.41
N HIS A 76 10.91 2.97 15.60
CA HIS A 76 11.07 4.38 15.91
C HIS A 76 9.74 5.11 15.85
N ASP A 77 9.64 6.22 16.58
CA ASP A 77 8.62 7.23 16.31
C ASP A 77 8.92 7.91 14.95
N ARG A 78 7.90 8.11 14.14
CA ARG A 78 8.03 8.74 12.82
C ARG A 78 8.67 10.14 12.88
N ARG A 79 8.52 10.83 14.00
CA ARG A 79 9.13 12.15 14.26
C ARG A 79 10.65 12.12 14.34
N GLU A 80 11.26 10.97 14.63
CA GLU A 80 12.71 10.78 14.65
C GLU A 80 13.32 10.68 13.25
N LEU A 81 12.48 10.47 12.21
CA LEU A 81 12.95 10.21 10.86
C LEU A 81 13.91 11.28 10.31
N PRO A 82 13.65 12.60 10.40
CA PRO A 82 14.58 13.62 9.91
C PRO A 82 15.98 13.50 10.51
N ASP A 83 16.05 13.32 11.83
CA ASP A 83 17.32 13.21 12.56
C ASP A 83 18.08 11.94 12.18
N LEU A 84 17.37 10.82 12.05
CA LEU A 84 17.97 9.53 11.69
C LEU A 84 18.43 9.55 10.23
N LEU A 85 17.67 10.12 9.31
CA LEU A 85 18.11 10.31 7.92
C LEU A 85 19.38 11.14 7.78
N ALA A 86 19.58 12.13 8.65
CA ALA A 86 20.79 12.96 8.66
C ALA A 86 22.04 12.21 9.19
N ARG A 87 21.84 11.22 10.06
CA ARG A 87 22.94 10.54 10.78
C ARG A 87 23.25 9.15 10.22
N GLU A 88 22.25 8.41 9.80
CA GLU A 88 22.36 7.02 9.41
C GLU A 88 22.12 6.82 7.90
N PRO A 89 22.98 6.06 7.21
CA PRO A 89 22.72 5.71 5.81
C PRO A 89 21.66 4.61 5.72
N TYR A 90 20.73 4.77 4.78
CA TYR A 90 19.77 3.73 4.38
C TYR A 90 20.11 3.22 2.99
N HIS A 91 19.86 1.93 2.76
CA HIS A 91 20.01 1.35 1.43
C HIS A 91 18.78 1.60 0.57
N CYS A 92 17.59 1.44 1.14
CA CYS A 92 16.32 1.74 0.50
C CYS A 92 15.20 1.92 1.52
N PHE A 93 14.11 2.54 1.09
CA PHE A 93 12.82 2.50 1.77
C PHE A 93 11.80 1.83 0.87
N HIS A 94 10.93 1.02 1.48
CA HIS A 94 9.78 0.45 0.80
C HIS A 94 8.50 0.70 1.59
N LEU A 95 7.46 1.15 0.89
CA LEU A 95 6.15 1.46 1.47
C LEU A 95 5.12 0.44 1.02
N SER A 96 4.23 0.09 1.92
CA SER A 96 3.10 -0.81 1.67
C SER A 96 2.08 -0.25 0.69
N ASP A 97 2.21 1.05 0.35
CA ASP A 97 1.34 1.77 -0.57
C ASP A 97 2.11 2.95 -1.19
N CYS A 98 1.96 3.19 -2.51
CA CYS A 98 2.67 4.26 -3.19
C CYS A 98 1.99 5.64 -3.06
N ILE A 99 0.69 5.68 -2.75
CA ILE A 99 -0.10 6.92 -2.82
C ILE A 99 -0.12 7.74 -1.52
N VAL A 100 0.09 7.12 -0.35
CA VAL A 100 -0.08 7.81 0.93
C VAL A 100 1.13 8.67 1.27
N SER A 101 2.32 8.07 1.31
CA SER A 101 3.50 8.69 1.93
C SER A 101 4.72 8.82 1.02
N GLN A 102 4.75 8.17 -0.15
CA GLN A 102 5.97 8.08 -0.96
C GLN A 102 6.50 9.46 -1.40
N PRO A 103 5.71 10.40 -1.93
CA PRO A 103 6.22 11.73 -2.29
C PRO A 103 6.70 12.54 -1.07
N ALA A 104 6.00 12.42 0.08
CA ALA A 104 6.40 13.09 1.31
C ALA A 104 7.73 12.53 1.86
N LEU A 105 7.92 11.22 1.81
CA LEU A 105 9.18 10.58 2.19
C LEU A 105 10.32 10.97 1.24
N ALA A 106 10.07 11.05 -0.06
CA ALA A 106 11.06 11.52 -1.04
C ALA A 106 11.52 12.94 -0.72
N ARG A 107 10.59 13.84 -0.34
CA ARG A 107 10.93 15.19 0.10
C ARG A 107 11.79 15.21 1.38
N LEU A 108 11.44 14.40 2.39
CA LEU A 108 12.23 14.29 3.62
C LEU A 108 13.63 13.73 3.33
N ARG A 109 13.74 12.68 2.51
CA ARG A 109 15.02 12.15 2.06
C ARG A 109 15.86 13.24 1.39
N ASN A 110 15.31 13.92 0.38
CA ASN A 110 16.03 14.96 -0.36
C ASN A 110 16.56 16.05 0.58
N ARG A 111 15.79 16.43 1.60
CA ARG A 111 16.13 17.49 2.54
C ARG A 111 17.18 17.08 3.58
N TYR A 112 17.03 15.90 4.18
CA TYR A 112 17.77 15.53 5.39
C TYR A 112 18.83 14.44 5.17
N SER A 113 18.65 13.55 4.20
CA SER A 113 19.59 12.45 4.01
C SER A 113 20.87 12.90 3.28
N ARG A 114 21.98 12.29 3.70
CA ARG A 114 23.27 12.44 2.98
C ARG A 114 23.22 11.80 1.60
N ASP A 115 22.56 10.64 1.50
CA ASP A 115 22.45 9.84 0.27
C ASP A 115 21.02 9.94 -0.27
N ILE A 116 20.88 10.09 -1.58
CA ILE A 116 19.58 9.98 -2.25
C ILE A 116 19.34 8.47 -2.49
N PHE A 117 18.88 7.76 -1.47
CA PHE A 117 18.59 6.34 -1.53
C PHE A 117 17.28 6.05 -2.26
N PRO A 118 17.10 4.84 -2.84
CA PRO A 118 15.87 4.40 -3.46
C PRO A 118 14.66 4.40 -2.52
N ILE A 119 13.52 4.91 -3.01
CA ILE A 119 12.23 4.81 -2.35
C ILE A 119 11.26 4.11 -3.29
N THR A 120 10.61 3.06 -2.80
CA THR A 120 9.61 2.32 -3.56
C THR A 120 8.31 2.22 -2.77
N GLY A 121 7.18 2.19 -3.48
CA GLY A 121 5.87 1.90 -2.93
C GLY A 121 5.11 0.99 -3.89
N VAL A 122 4.23 0.14 -3.39
CA VAL A 122 3.46 -0.81 -4.19
C VAL A 122 2.07 -0.28 -4.51
N ILE A 123 1.56 -0.61 -5.69
CA ILE A 123 0.15 -0.35 -6.01
C ILE A 123 -0.75 -1.42 -5.40
N HIS A 124 -1.99 -1.00 -5.12
CA HIS A 124 -3.13 -1.88 -4.87
C HIS A 124 -4.24 -1.58 -5.88
N SER A 125 -5.53 -1.63 -5.48
CA SER A 125 -6.61 -1.18 -6.36
C SER A 125 -6.40 0.26 -6.81
N LEU A 126 -6.56 0.53 -8.11
CA LEU A 126 -6.27 1.83 -8.73
C LEU A 126 -7.51 2.62 -9.13
N SER A 127 -8.69 2.01 -9.05
CA SER A 127 -9.94 2.51 -9.62
C SER A 127 -10.76 3.44 -8.71
N TYR A 128 -10.17 3.94 -7.62
CA TYR A 128 -10.87 4.88 -6.74
C TYR A 128 -10.94 6.27 -7.37
N ALA A 129 -12.12 6.90 -7.30
CA ALA A 129 -12.40 8.19 -7.94
C ALA A 129 -11.45 9.32 -7.55
N ASN A 130 -10.88 9.28 -6.35
CA ASN A 130 -9.97 10.30 -5.83
C ASN A 130 -8.47 10.00 -6.07
N TYR A 131 -8.11 8.93 -6.78
CA TYR A 131 -6.70 8.53 -6.94
C TYR A 131 -5.90 9.46 -7.87
N ALA A 132 -6.58 10.28 -8.66
CA ALA A 132 -5.90 11.32 -9.43
C ALA A 132 -5.02 12.23 -8.56
N ASP A 133 -5.51 12.67 -7.40
CA ASP A 133 -4.77 13.55 -6.49
C ASP A 133 -3.48 12.93 -5.93
N PRO A 134 -3.51 11.69 -5.36
CA PRO A 134 -2.30 10.99 -4.93
C PRO A 134 -1.26 10.82 -6.03
N PHE A 135 -1.67 10.46 -7.26
CA PHE A 135 -0.74 10.31 -8.37
C PHE A 135 -0.15 11.64 -8.84
N LEU A 136 -0.92 12.73 -8.83
CA LEU A 136 -0.41 14.07 -9.15
C LEU A 136 0.74 14.49 -8.22
N ARG A 137 0.71 14.06 -6.94
CA ARG A 137 1.78 14.37 -5.99
C ARG A 137 3.14 13.75 -6.34
N HIS A 138 3.17 12.75 -7.20
CA HIS A 138 4.42 12.17 -7.70
C HIS A 138 5.09 13.02 -8.79
N LEU A 139 4.36 13.94 -9.43
CA LEU A 139 4.86 14.81 -10.51
C LEU A 139 5.44 16.09 -9.93
N TRP A 140 6.73 16.12 -9.63
CA TRP A 140 7.40 17.30 -9.06
C TRP A 140 8.91 17.28 -9.29
N ALA A 141 9.54 18.44 -9.21
CA ALA A 141 10.97 18.63 -9.49
C ALA A 141 11.93 17.81 -8.59
N GLY A 142 11.47 17.31 -7.46
CA GLY A 142 12.28 16.47 -6.56
C GLY A 142 12.06 14.96 -6.72
N ALA A 143 11.23 14.52 -7.67
CA ALA A 143 11.16 13.10 -8.03
C ALA A 143 12.43 12.68 -8.79
N THR A 144 12.84 11.44 -8.65
CA THR A 144 14.12 10.96 -9.21
C THR A 144 13.97 9.56 -9.77
N GLY A 145 14.85 9.19 -10.71
CA GLY A 145 14.93 7.82 -11.23
C GLY A 145 15.31 6.77 -10.18
N ARG A 146 15.68 7.17 -8.95
CA ARG A 146 15.85 6.27 -7.79
C ARG A 146 14.55 5.96 -7.07
N ASP A 147 13.48 6.69 -7.36
CA ASP A 147 12.15 6.40 -6.85
C ASP A 147 11.41 5.50 -7.83
N ALA A 148 10.67 4.51 -7.34
CA ALA A 148 9.87 3.67 -8.19
C ALA A 148 8.51 3.33 -7.57
N ILE A 149 7.51 3.17 -8.43
CA ILE A 149 6.23 2.56 -8.10
C ILE A 149 6.28 1.10 -8.56
N VAL A 150 6.09 0.18 -7.65
CA VAL A 150 6.02 -1.24 -7.93
C VAL A 150 4.60 -1.59 -8.33
N CYS A 151 4.42 -2.02 -9.58
CA CYS A 151 3.16 -2.46 -10.14
C CYS A 151 3.08 -3.99 -10.04
N THR A 152 1.97 -4.50 -9.52
CA THR A 152 1.80 -5.94 -9.31
C THR A 152 1.47 -6.69 -10.59
N SER A 153 1.05 -5.95 -11.64
CA SER A 153 0.74 -6.48 -12.98
C SER A 153 1.11 -5.48 -14.07
N GLU A 154 1.19 -5.95 -15.32
CA GLU A 154 1.38 -5.06 -16.49
C GLU A 154 0.14 -4.20 -16.75
N ALA A 155 -1.06 -4.69 -16.47
CA ALA A 155 -2.28 -3.90 -16.54
C ALA A 155 -2.24 -2.74 -15.52
N GLY A 156 -1.89 -3.03 -14.27
CA GLY A 156 -1.71 -2.02 -13.23
C GLY A 156 -0.62 -1.01 -13.59
N ARG A 157 0.50 -1.46 -14.17
CA ARG A 157 1.55 -0.57 -14.69
C ARG A 157 1.01 0.36 -15.76
N GLY A 158 0.31 -0.19 -16.76
CA GLY A 158 -0.31 0.61 -17.82
C GLY A 158 -1.34 1.62 -17.29
N ALA A 159 -2.05 1.31 -16.20
CA ALA A 159 -2.96 2.25 -15.56
C ALA A 159 -2.19 3.43 -14.93
N VAL A 160 -1.09 3.18 -14.21
CA VAL A 160 -0.25 4.24 -13.61
C VAL A 160 0.41 5.10 -14.69
N GLU A 161 0.89 4.51 -15.79
CA GLU A 161 1.42 5.25 -16.95
C GLU A 161 0.37 6.21 -17.53
N ARG A 162 -0.89 5.74 -17.66
CA ARG A 162 -2.01 6.58 -18.14
C ARG A 162 -2.39 7.67 -17.15
N PHE A 163 -2.34 7.43 -15.82
CA PHE A 163 -2.53 8.48 -14.83
C PHE A 163 -1.53 9.61 -15.02
N PHE A 164 -0.25 9.31 -15.14
CA PHE A 164 0.76 10.33 -15.34
C PHE A 164 0.62 11.06 -16.69
N ALA A 165 0.38 10.34 -17.77
CA ALA A 165 0.17 10.92 -19.09
C ALA A 165 -1.03 11.88 -19.12
N TRP A 166 -2.16 11.42 -18.59
CA TRP A 166 -3.38 12.22 -18.49
C TRP A 166 -3.20 13.48 -17.65
N GLN A 167 -2.53 13.37 -16.49
CA GLN A 167 -2.27 14.53 -15.63
C GLN A 167 -1.30 15.52 -16.25
N ARG A 168 -0.27 15.07 -16.95
CA ARG A 168 0.64 15.95 -17.69
C ARG A 168 -0.11 16.73 -18.77
N GLU A 169 -0.99 16.07 -19.51
CA GLU A 169 -1.84 16.74 -20.51
C GLU A 169 -2.79 17.74 -19.85
N ALA A 170 -3.57 17.30 -18.85
CA ALA A 170 -4.59 18.11 -18.19
C ALA A 170 -4.04 19.38 -17.49
N TYR A 171 -2.84 19.30 -16.92
CA TYR A 171 -2.19 20.40 -16.20
C TYR A 171 -1.04 21.07 -16.99
N ALA A 172 -0.82 20.67 -18.25
CA ALA A 172 0.28 21.15 -19.10
C ALA A 172 1.66 21.05 -18.39
N LEU A 173 1.94 19.92 -17.75
CA LEU A 173 3.19 19.69 -17.00
C LEU A 173 4.30 19.20 -17.95
N ASP A 174 5.38 19.96 -18.04
CA ASP A 174 6.59 19.55 -18.75
C ASP A 174 7.27 18.37 -18.05
N GLU A 175 7.69 17.35 -18.82
CA GLU A 175 8.27 16.13 -18.25
C GLU A 175 9.61 16.34 -17.56
N ALA A 176 10.44 17.24 -18.07
CA ALA A 176 11.75 17.53 -17.48
C ALA A 176 11.62 18.34 -16.19
N ALA A 177 10.65 19.26 -16.13
CA ALA A 177 10.37 20.05 -14.93
C ALA A 177 9.60 19.28 -13.86
N PHE A 178 8.76 18.32 -14.25
CA PHE A 178 7.94 17.50 -13.37
C PHE A 178 8.18 16.00 -13.64
N PRO A 179 9.37 15.48 -13.33
CA PRO A 179 9.64 14.05 -13.48
C PRO A 179 8.72 13.21 -12.57
N CYS A 180 8.58 11.93 -12.89
CA CYS A 180 7.86 10.96 -12.07
C CYS A 180 8.78 9.81 -11.65
N PRO A 181 8.41 9.03 -10.64
CA PRO A 181 9.08 7.78 -10.30
C PRO A 181 9.09 6.81 -11.47
N SER A 182 10.11 5.97 -11.55
CA SER A 182 10.12 4.85 -12.50
C SER A 182 9.05 3.81 -12.15
N LEU A 183 8.60 3.03 -13.14
CA LEU A 183 7.65 1.94 -12.91
C LEU A 183 8.36 0.60 -13.01
N ALA A 184 8.08 -0.29 -12.06
CA ALA A 184 8.66 -1.63 -12.02
C ALA A 184 7.56 -2.68 -11.83
N SER A 185 7.50 -3.68 -12.71
CA SER A 185 6.54 -4.78 -12.58
C SER A 185 7.13 -5.89 -11.72
N ILE A 186 6.61 -6.06 -10.50
CA ILE A 186 6.95 -7.17 -9.60
C ILE A 186 5.64 -7.72 -9.02
N PRO A 187 5.30 -9.00 -9.29
CA PRO A 187 4.05 -9.58 -8.85
C PRO A 187 4.02 -9.82 -7.33
N LEU A 188 2.83 -10.11 -6.82
CA LEU A 188 2.69 -10.69 -5.48
C LEU A 188 3.20 -12.13 -5.47
N GLY A 189 3.50 -12.64 -4.27
CA GLY A 189 4.02 -13.99 -4.10
C GLY A 189 3.16 -14.88 -3.21
N VAL A 190 3.46 -16.17 -3.28
CA VAL A 190 2.96 -17.21 -2.36
C VAL A 190 4.11 -18.10 -1.90
N ASN A 191 3.84 -19.00 -0.94
CA ASN A 191 4.77 -20.05 -0.51
C ASN A 191 4.30 -21.43 -1.06
N PRO A 192 4.71 -21.83 -2.26
CA PRO A 192 4.23 -23.07 -2.88
C PRO A 192 4.56 -24.32 -2.06
N GLU A 193 5.61 -24.26 -1.25
CA GLU A 193 6.04 -25.35 -0.39
C GLU A 193 4.99 -25.69 0.71
N ARG A 194 4.19 -24.71 1.10
CA ARG A 194 3.10 -24.85 2.07
C ARG A 194 1.77 -25.20 1.43
N MET A 195 1.71 -25.24 0.08
CA MET A 195 0.49 -25.46 -0.71
C MET A 195 0.64 -26.78 -1.48
N THR A 196 0.36 -27.89 -0.80
CA THR A 196 0.46 -29.22 -1.38
C THR A 196 -0.78 -29.54 -2.20
N PRO A 197 -0.67 -29.91 -3.49
CA PRO A 197 -1.79 -30.39 -4.29
C PRO A 197 -2.55 -31.52 -3.61
N GLY A 198 -3.85 -31.61 -3.89
CA GLY A 198 -4.65 -32.78 -3.53
C GLY A 198 -4.26 -34.01 -4.35
N GLU A 199 -4.79 -35.16 -3.95
CA GLU A 199 -4.68 -36.37 -4.77
C GLU A 199 -5.43 -36.16 -6.08
N PRO A 200 -4.87 -36.59 -7.22
CA PRO A 200 -5.56 -36.48 -8.50
C PRO A 200 -6.91 -37.20 -8.47
N HIS A 201 -7.99 -36.50 -8.70
CA HIS A 201 -9.34 -37.06 -8.76
C HIS A 201 -9.58 -37.78 -10.13
N SER A 202 -8.76 -38.77 -10.47
CA SER A 202 -8.94 -39.54 -11.70
C SER A 202 -10.24 -40.36 -11.63
N GLY A 203 -11.19 -40.03 -12.52
CA GLY A 203 -12.47 -40.71 -12.62
C GLY A 203 -13.50 -40.36 -11.54
N ARG A 204 -13.27 -39.28 -10.75
CA ARG A 204 -14.23 -38.78 -9.78
C ARG A 204 -15.25 -37.86 -10.48
N GLU A 205 -16.50 -38.19 -10.32
CA GLU A 205 -17.64 -37.34 -10.65
C GLU A 205 -18.38 -36.99 -9.35
N PRO A 206 -18.82 -35.74 -9.18
CA PRO A 206 -18.78 -34.58 -10.07
C PRO A 206 -17.44 -33.85 -10.11
N VAL A 207 -17.17 -33.15 -11.21
CA VAL A 207 -16.05 -32.22 -11.34
C VAL A 207 -16.32 -31.01 -10.46
N ARG A 208 -15.41 -30.72 -9.54
CA ARG A 208 -15.58 -29.64 -8.58
C ARG A 208 -14.95 -28.33 -9.10
N LEU A 209 -15.81 -27.33 -9.38
CA LEU A 209 -15.44 -25.98 -9.78
C LEU A 209 -15.40 -25.09 -8.55
N LEU A 210 -14.22 -24.54 -8.20
CA LEU A 210 -14.04 -23.69 -7.04
C LEU A 210 -13.94 -22.21 -7.45
N VAL A 211 -14.82 -21.40 -6.89
CA VAL A 211 -14.69 -19.93 -6.83
C VAL A 211 -14.28 -19.56 -5.41
N PHE A 212 -13.14 -18.86 -5.24
CA PHE A 212 -12.66 -18.45 -3.93
C PHE A 212 -12.30 -16.96 -3.88
N GLY A 213 -12.92 -16.21 -2.97
CA GLY A 213 -12.65 -14.78 -2.78
C GLY A 213 -13.80 -14.05 -2.08
N ARG A 214 -13.88 -12.74 -2.25
CA ARG A 214 -15.08 -12.00 -1.81
C ARG A 214 -16.24 -12.40 -2.73
N LEU A 215 -17.32 -12.86 -2.14
CA LEU A 215 -18.54 -13.21 -2.84
C LEU A 215 -19.43 -11.96 -2.94
N SER A 216 -19.07 -11.06 -3.84
CA SER A 216 -19.68 -9.73 -3.97
C SER A 216 -19.60 -9.24 -5.41
N HIS A 217 -20.77 -9.02 -6.02
CA HIS A 217 -20.89 -8.52 -7.39
C HIS A 217 -20.44 -7.07 -7.57
N HIS A 218 -20.45 -6.27 -6.50
CA HIS A 218 -20.08 -4.85 -6.54
C HIS A 218 -18.62 -4.57 -6.21
N SER A 219 -17.88 -5.56 -5.68
CA SER A 219 -16.50 -5.34 -5.24
C SER A 219 -15.50 -6.41 -5.65
N LYS A 220 -15.94 -7.46 -6.36
CA LYS A 220 -15.04 -8.51 -6.85
C LYS A 220 -15.41 -9.02 -8.24
N MET A 221 -16.55 -9.68 -8.39
CA MET A 221 -17.02 -10.23 -9.66
C MET A 221 -18.50 -10.58 -9.61
N ASP A 222 -19.18 -10.43 -10.73
CA ASP A 222 -20.53 -10.97 -10.92
C ASP A 222 -20.45 -12.44 -11.31
N LEU A 223 -21.04 -13.32 -10.50
CA LEU A 223 -21.07 -14.77 -10.75
C LEU A 223 -22.28 -15.23 -11.58
N LEU A 224 -23.18 -14.31 -11.93
CA LEU A 224 -24.33 -14.64 -12.78
C LEU A 224 -23.89 -15.16 -14.17
N PRO A 225 -22.88 -14.61 -14.86
CA PRO A 225 -22.37 -15.17 -16.11
C PRO A 225 -21.90 -16.62 -15.98
N LEU A 226 -21.29 -16.99 -14.83
CA LEU A 226 -20.87 -18.37 -14.57
C LEU A 226 -22.06 -19.34 -14.52
N LEU A 227 -23.12 -18.99 -13.80
CA LEU A 227 -24.34 -19.80 -13.76
C LEU A 227 -25.01 -19.87 -15.13
N ARG A 228 -25.00 -18.80 -15.91
CA ARG A 228 -25.51 -18.79 -17.29
C ARG A 228 -24.71 -19.71 -18.21
N ALA A 229 -23.37 -19.73 -18.06
CA ALA A 229 -22.51 -20.64 -18.82
C ALA A 229 -22.77 -22.12 -18.50
N LEU A 230 -22.90 -22.47 -17.21
CA LEU A 230 -23.22 -23.83 -16.78
C LEU A 230 -24.62 -24.25 -17.23
N HIS A 231 -25.63 -23.38 -17.13
CA HIS A 231 -26.97 -23.62 -17.65
C HIS A 231 -26.97 -23.84 -19.18
N ARG A 232 -26.16 -23.07 -19.91
CA ARG A 232 -25.99 -23.25 -21.36
C ARG A 232 -25.44 -24.62 -21.68
N LEU A 233 -24.40 -25.10 -20.98
CA LEU A 233 -23.87 -26.46 -21.14
C LEU A 233 -24.93 -27.54 -20.86
N ALA A 234 -25.74 -27.34 -19.81
CA ALA A 234 -26.84 -28.25 -19.50
C ALA A 234 -27.88 -28.31 -20.63
N CYS A 235 -28.25 -27.16 -21.20
CA CYS A 235 -29.16 -27.11 -22.36
C CYS A 235 -28.54 -27.72 -23.63
N GLU A 236 -27.22 -27.74 -23.77
CA GLU A 236 -26.47 -28.38 -24.85
C GLU A 236 -26.21 -29.87 -24.61
N GLY A 237 -26.72 -30.44 -23.50
CA GLY A 237 -26.74 -31.89 -23.21
C GLY A 237 -25.74 -32.36 -22.13
N MET A 238 -25.03 -31.47 -21.46
CA MET A 238 -24.24 -31.82 -20.29
C MET A 238 -25.19 -32.19 -19.13
N ASP A 239 -24.96 -33.34 -18.49
CA ASP A 239 -25.66 -33.67 -17.24
C ASP A 239 -25.17 -32.74 -16.12
N PRO A 240 -26.05 -31.89 -15.53
CA PRO A 240 -25.66 -30.99 -14.41
C PRO A 240 -25.08 -31.72 -13.21
N ALA A 241 -25.42 -32.99 -12.99
CA ALA A 241 -24.89 -33.81 -11.88
C ALA A 241 -23.40 -34.12 -12.02
N LEU A 242 -22.81 -33.94 -13.21
CA LEU A 242 -21.36 -34.11 -13.44
C LEU A 242 -20.53 -32.97 -12.83
N VAL A 243 -21.15 -31.88 -12.35
CA VAL A 243 -20.48 -30.71 -11.85
C VAL A 243 -20.97 -30.37 -10.45
N GLU A 244 -20.07 -30.01 -9.56
CA GLU A 244 -20.35 -29.33 -8.29
C GLU A 244 -19.72 -27.94 -8.32
N LEU A 245 -20.53 -26.86 -8.22
CA LEU A 245 -20.03 -25.50 -8.06
C LEU A 245 -19.86 -25.20 -6.58
N VAL A 246 -18.64 -24.81 -6.18
CA VAL A 246 -18.32 -24.43 -4.81
C VAL A 246 -17.97 -22.94 -4.77
N LEU A 247 -18.81 -22.13 -4.11
CA LEU A 247 -18.58 -20.72 -3.84
C LEU A 247 -18.05 -20.58 -2.42
N ALA A 248 -16.82 -20.10 -2.25
CA ALA A 248 -16.22 -19.99 -0.94
C ALA A 248 -15.54 -18.62 -0.72
N GLY A 249 -15.62 -18.12 0.50
CA GLY A 249 -14.94 -16.90 0.87
C GLY A 249 -15.75 -15.97 1.75
N TRP A 250 -15.54 -14.68 1.61
CA TRP A 250 -16.18 -13.68 2.46
C TRP A 250 -17.40 -13.06 1.75
N SER A 251 -18.50 -12.94 2.49
CA SER A 251 -19.73 -12.25 2.06
C SER A 251 -20.20 -11.30 3.15
N GLU A 252 -20.87 -10.23 2.78
CA GLU A 252 -21.51 -9.30 3.72
C GLU A 252 -22.77 -9.94 4.33
N GLU A 253 -23.04 -9.64 5.60
CA GLU A 253 -24.23 -10.15 6.27
C GLU A 253 -25.47 -9.39 5.76
N GLY A 254 -26.52 -10.14 5.42
CA GLY A 254 -27.77 -9.57 4.92
C GLY A 254 -27.75 -9.22 3.42
N ASP A 255 -26.71 -9.63 2.67
CA ASP A 255 -26.66 -9.50 1.22
C ASP A 255 -27.51 -10.61 0.57
N ASP A 256 -28.47 -10.23 -0.29
CA ASP A 256 -29.34 -11.15 -1.03
C ASP A 256 -28.64 -11.85 -2.22
N TYR A 257 -27.38 -11.52 -2.48
CA TYR A 257 -26.65 -12.03 -3.65
C TYR A 257 -26.47 -13.56 -3.62
N LEU A 258 -26.01 -14.12 -2.50
CA LEU A 258 -25.85 -15.58 -2.38
C LEU A 258 -27.18 -16.35 -2.44
N PRO A 259 -28.25 -15.95 -1.73
CA PRO A 259 -29.58 -16.55 -1.91
C PRO A 259 -30.07 -16.50 -3.35
N MET A 260 -29.87 -15.41 -4.06
CA MET A 260 -30.20 -15.29 -5.49
C MET A 260 -29.42 -16.30 -6.33
N LEU A 261 -28.11 -16.41 -6.15
CA LEU A 261 -27.28 -17.39 -6.88
C LEU A 261 -27.71 -18.84 -6.60
N GLN A 262 -28.05 -19.16 -5.34
CA GLN A 262 -28.55 -20.50 -4.97
C GLN A 262 -29.89 -20.80 -5.66
N GLY A 263 -30.82 -19.85 -5.72
CA GLY A 263 -32.07 -20.00 -6.44
C GLY A 263 -31.86 -20.24 -7.93
N LEU A 264 -30.96 -19.49 -8.57
CA LEU A 264 -30.63 -19.66 -10.00
C LEU A 264 -29.94 -21.00 -10.28
N ALA A 265 -29.02 -21.43 -9.43
CA ALA A 265 -28.36 -22.72 -9.55
C ALA A 265 -29.37 -23.87 -9.44
N ALA A 266 -30.29 -23.80 -8.45
CA ALA A 266 -31.36 -24.79 -8.28
C ALA A 266 -32.30 -24.89 -9.52
N ASN A 267 -32.68 -23.73 -10.08
CA ASN A 267 -33.49 -23.67 -11.30
C ASN A 267 -32.78 -24.26 -12.52
N ALA A 268 -31.46 -24.20 -12.56
CA ALA A 268 -30.64 -24.76 -13.63
C ALA A 268 -30.24 -26.24 -13.36
N GLY A 269 -30.63 -26.82 -12.22
CA GLY A 269 -30.27 -28.17 -11.78
C GLY A 269 -28.79 -28.32 -11.40
N ILE A 270 -28.06 -27.24 -11.16
CA ILE A 270 -26.62 -27.26 -10.87
C ILE A 270 -26.40 -27.42 -9.37
N PRO A 271 -25.70 -28.48 -8.90
CA PRO A 271 -25.29 -28.59 -7.50
C PRO A 271 -24.40 -27.44 -7.07
N LEU A 272 -24.86 -26.66 -6.08
CA LEU A 272 -24.14 -25.52 -5.54
C LEU A 272 -23.90 -25.63 -4.04
N THR A 273 -22.64 -25.59 -3.64
CA THR A 273 -22.21 -25.52 -2.24
C THR A 273 -21.66 -24.13 -1.93
N VAL A 274 -22.09 -23.53 -0.82
CA VAL A 274 -21.60 -22.22 -0.35
C VAL A 274 -20.85 -22.38 0.98
N ARG A 275 -19.65 -21.80 1.09
CA ARG A 275 -18.81 -21.79 2.30
C ARG A 275 -18.39 -20.35 2.64
N VAL A 276 -19.10 -19.72 3.57
CA VAL A 276 -18.83 -18.35 3.98
C VAL A 276 -17.80 -18.32 5.11
N ARG A 277 -16.78 -17.46 4.97
CA ARG A 277 -15.70 -17.24 5.94
C ARG A 277 -14.97 -18.52 6.37
N PRO A 278 -14.47 -19.35 5.43
CA PRO A 278 -13.73 -20.54 5.77
C PRO A 278 -12.45 -20.21 6.54
N THR A 279 -12.09 -21.05 7.49
CA THR A 279 -10.79 -21.02 8.17
C THR A 279 -9.65 -21.33 7.19
N GLU A 280 -8.40 -21.07 7.54
CA GLU A 280 -7.25 -21.40 6.68
C GLU A 280 -7.13 -22.91 6.43
N ALA A 281 -7.52 -23.75 7.38
CA ALA A 281 -7.57 -25.21 7.19
C ALA A 281 -8.67 -25.61 6.17
N GLU A 282 -9.87 -25.06 6.31
CA GLU A 282 -10.97 -25.27 5.36
C GLU A 282 -10.63 -24.72 3.97
N LYS A 283 -9.99 -23.54 3.90
CA LYS A 283 -9.49 -22.98 2.65
C LYS A 283 -8.53 -23.96 1.97
N THR A 284 -7.57 -24.48 2.70
CA THR A 284 -6.60 -25.47 2.18
C THR A 284 -7.31 -26.69 1.61
N GLU A 285 -8.31 -27.22 2.32
CA GLU A 285 -9.07 -28.38 1.88
C GLU A 285 -9.94 -28.07 0.65
N LEU A 286 -10.54 -26.88 0.57
CA LEU A 286 -11.29 -26.44 -0.60
C LEU A 286 -10.42 -26.43 -1.86
N PHE A 287 -9.21 -25.86 -1.77
CA PHE A 287 -8.28 -25.87 -2.91
C PHE A 287 -7.77 -27.27 -3.26
N ARG A 288 -7.52 -28.12 -2.26
CA ARG A 288 -7.05 -29.50 -2.48
C ARG A 288 -8.10 -30.40 -3.09
N SER A 289 -9.37 -30.15 -2.77
CA SER A 289 -10.49 -30.97 -3.25
C SER A 289 -11.10 -30.44 -4.55
N ALA A 290 -10.67 -29.34 -5.08
CA ALA A 290 -11.13 -28.77 -6.33
C ALA A 290 -10.47 -29.45 -7.55
N ASP A 291 -11.13 -29.41 -8.70
CA ASP A 291 -10.61 -29.85 -9.99
C ASP A 291 -10.27 -28.71 -10.92
N VAL A 292 -11.01 -27.59 -10.82
CA VAL A 292 -10.83 -26.37 -11.62
C VAL A 292 -11.06 -25.16 -10.73
N PHE A 293 -10.20 -24.17 -10.84
CA PHE A 293 -10.41 -22.86 -10.22
C PHE A 293 -11.09 -21.91 -11.21
N VAL A 294 -12.11 -21.19 -10.76
CA VAL A 294 -12.86 -20.25 -11.62
C VAL A 294 -12.83 -18.86 -11.00
N SER A 295 -12.45 -17.85 -11.79
CA SER A 295 -12.48 -16.44 -11.37
C SER A 295 -12.75 -15.53 -12.57
N ILE A 296 -13.98 -15.06 -12.67
CA ILE A 296 -14.46 -14.23 -13.79
C ILE A 296 -14.53 -12.76 -13.40
N ALA A 297 -13.40 -12.18 -12.89
CA ALA A 297 -13.36 -10.78 -12.47
C ALA A 297 -13.76 -9.86 -13.65
N ASP A 298 -14.62 -8.89 -13.32
CA ASP A 298 -15.15 -7.86 -14.18
C ASP A 298 -15.04 -6.47 -13.53
N ASN A 299 -14.53 -6.44 -12.30
CA ASN A 299 -14.52 -5.25 -11.44
C ASN A 299 -13.13 -4.58 -11.47
N PRO A 300 -13.05 -3.25 -11.72
CA PRO A 300 -11.78 -2.53 -11.84
C PRO A 300 -10.98 -2.42 -10.52
N GLN A 301 -11.50 -2.92 -9.40
CA GLN A 301 -10.72 -3.04 -8.16
C GLN A 301 -9.68 -4.17 -8.20
N GLU A 302 -9.84 -5.14 -9.09
CA GLU A 302 -8.82 -6.18 -9.27
C GLU A 302 -7.59 -5.57 -9.94
N THR A 303 -6.41 -5.94 -9.50
CA THR A 303 -5.15 -5.49 -10.12
C THR A 303 -4.15 -6.63 -10.27
N PHE A 304 -4.43 -7.82 -9.69
CA PHE A 304 -3.50 -8.93 -9.75
C PHE A 304 -4.19 -10.30 -9.75
N GLY A 305 -4.81 -10.72 -8.63
CA GLY A 305 -5.44 -12.04 -8.48
C GLY A 305 -4.62 -13.02 -7.63
N ILE A 306 -4.40 -12.70 -6.36
CA ILE A 306 -3.62 -13.56 -5.45
C ILE A 306 -4.20 -14.99 -5.34
N THR A 307 -5.52 -15.15 -5.44
CA THR A 307 -6.18 -16.46 -5.38
C THR A 307 -5.87 -17.35 -6.58
N LEU A 308 -5.52 -16.75 -7.73
CA LEU A 308 -5.08 -17.48 -8.92
C LEU A 308 -3.71 -18.12 -8.72
N ILE A 309 -2.76 -17.37 -8.15
CA ILE A 309 -1.44 -17.95 -7.84
C ILE A 309 -1.53 -18.98 -6.70
N GLU A 310 -2.48 -18.81 -5.76
CA GLU A 310 -2.79 -19.83 -4.77
C GLU A 310 -3.35 -21.10 -5.44
N ALA A 311 -4.33 -20.98 -6.34
CA ALA A 311 -4.88 -22.10 -7.09
C ALA A 311 -3.80 -22.82 -7.91
N GLY A 312 -2.97 -22.07 -8.65
CA GLY A 312 -1.84 -22.64 -9.36
C GLY A 312 -0.84 -23.36 -8.45
N ALA A 313 -0.58 -22.84 -7.24
CA ALA A 313 0.26 -23.50 -6.25
C ALA A 313 -0.32 -24.86 -5.80
N PHE A 314 -1.64 -24.99 -5.71
CA PHE A 314 -2.32 -26.27 -5.48
C PHE A 314 -2.41 -27.16 -6.73
N GLY A 315 -1.91 -26.70 -7.86
CA GLY A 315 -1.91 -27.47 -9.11
C GLY A 315 -3.27 -27.48 -9.82
N LEU A 316 -4.10 -26.46 -9.60
CA LEU A 316 -5.39 -26.32 -10.27
C LEU A 316 -5.25 -25.57 -11.60
N PRO A 317 -5.83 -26.08 -12.68
CA PRO A 317 -6.05 -25.29 -13.88
C PRO A 317 -7.10 -24.22 -13.60
N SER A 318 -7.02 -23.08 -14.29
CA SER A 318 -7.92 -21.96 -14.05
C SER A 318 -8.75 -21.61 -15.29
N VAL A 319 -10.04 -21.28 -15.10
CA VAL A 319 -10.88 -20.60 -16.09
C VAL A 319 -11.13 -19.19 -15.58
N VAL A 320 -10.63 -18.17 -16.29
CA VAL A 320 -10.63 -16.80 -15.79
C VAL A 320 -10.98 -15.81 -16.90
N SER A 321 -11.52 -14.65 -16.52
CA SER A 321 -11.71 -13.57 -17.48
C SER A 321 -10.37 -13.08 -18.04
N ASP A 322 -10.31 -12.78 -19.32
CA ASP A 322 -9.20 -12.07 -19.97
C ASP A 322 -9.26 -10.61 -19.59
N TYR A 323 -8.89 -10.34 -18.33
CA TYR A 323 -9.07 -9.05 -17.67
C TYR A 323 -7.93 -8.77 -16.69
N ASP A 324 -7.47 -7.52 -16.68
CA ASP A 324 -6.49 -6.97 -15.74
C ASP A 324 -5.24 -7.88 -15.54
N GLY A 325 -4.77 -8.03 -14.30
CA GLY A 325 -3.58 -8.79 -13.92
C GLY A 325 -3.71 -10.31 -14.11
N TYR A 326 -4.88 -10.83 -14.41
CA TYR A 326 -5.07 -12.25 -14.70
C TYR A 326 -4.28 -12.70 -15.92
N ARG A 327 -4.08 -11.79 -16.91
CA ARG A 327 -3.26 -11.99 -18.10
C ARG A 327 -1.79 -12.27 -17.79
N ASP A 328 -1.28 -11.77 -16.67
CA ASP A 328 0.11 -12.00 -16.27
C ASP A 328 0.30 -13.35 -15.60
N ILE A 329 -0.77 -13.89 -15.01
CA ILE A 329 -0.74 -15.14 -14.23
C ILE A 329 -1.03 -16.33 -15.11
N VAL A 330 -2.13 -16.28 -15.88
CA VAL A 330 -2.61 -17.40 -16.68
C VAL A 330 -2.06 -17.32 -18.10
N VAL A 331 -1.47 -18.41 -18.57
CA VAL A 331 -1.04 -18.59 -19.96
C VAL A 331 -2.11 -19.41 -20.68
N GLN A 332 -2.74 -18.79 -21.69
CA GLN A 332 -3.83 -19.37 -22.45
C GLN A 332 -3.47 -20.77 -23.01
N GLY A 333 -4.29 -21.76 -22.71
CA GLY A 333 -4.13 -23.13 -23.19
C GLY A 333 -3.02 -23.94 -22.51
N GLU A 334 -2.18 -23.31 -21.67
CA GLU A 334 -1.07 -23.98 -20.99
C GLU A 334 -1.33 -24.15 -19.48
N THR A 335 -1.69 -23.06 -18.79
CA THR A 335 -1.92 -23.08 -17.32
C THR A 335 -3.38 -22.84 -16.95
N GLY A 336 -4.21 -22.51 -17.93
CA GLY A 336 -5.64 -22.24 -17.79
C GLY A 336 -6.21 -21.69 -19.08
N LEU A 337 -7.45 -21.24 -19.02
CA LEU A 337 -8.21 -20.68 -20.13
C LEU A 337 -8.66 -19.25 -19.81
N LEU A 338 -8.31 -18.31 -20.69
CA LEU A 338 -8.74 -16.92 -20.64
C LEU A 338 -10.04 -16.74 -21.41
N VAL A 339 -11.07 -16.24 -20.77
CA VAL A 339 -12.39 -15.97 -21.35
C VAL A 339 -12.44 -14.51 -21.79
N PRO A 340 -12.71 -14.20 -23.06
CA PRO A 340 -12.76 -12.83 -23.55
C PRO A 340 -13.72 -11.95 -22.76
N THR A 341 -13.33 -10.66 -22.63
CA THR A 341 -14.18 -9.64 -22.01
C THR A 341 -14.36 -8.47 -22.98
N ILE A 342 -15.53 -7.83 -22.91
CA ILE A 342 -15.88 -6.66 -23.71
C ILE A 342 -16.24 -5.52 -22.76
N GLY A 343 -15.60 -4.37 -22.91
CA GLY A 343 -15.88 -3.16 -22.15
C GLY A 343 -16.24 -1.98 -23.08
N PRO A 344 -16.74 -0.86 -22.52
CA PRO A 344 -17.03 0.34 -23.29
C PRO A 344 -15.75 1.08 -23.68
N GLU A 345 -15.80 1.82 -24.77
CA GLU A 345 -14.71 2.73 -25.18
C GLU A 345 -14.59 3.93 -24.23
N ALA A 346 -15.73 4.43 -23.70
CA ALA A 346 -15.80 5.55 -22.77
C ALA A 346 -16.96 5.39 -21.77
N THR A 347 -16.84 6.04 -20.62
CA THR A 347 -17.80 5.96 -19.52
C THR A 347 -18.21 7.35 -19.00
N PRO A 348 -18.61 8.32 -19.87
CA PRO A 348 -18.76 9.73 -19.48
C PRO A 348 -19.80 9.96 -18.38
N ASP A 349 -20.85 9.18 -18.34
CA ASP A 349 -21.89 9.22 -17.30
C ASP A 349 -21.38 8.68 -15.95
N ALA A 350 -20.63 7.58 -15.94
CA ALA A 350 -19.99 7.06 -14.74
C ALA A 350 -18.91 8.02 -14.25
N ASP A 351 -18.10 8.56 -15.13
CA ASP A 351 -17.02 9.49 -14.81
C ASP A 351 -17.57 10.78 -14.16
N LEU A 352 -18.71 11.30 -14.68
CA LEU A 352 -19.39 12.45 -14.11
C LEU A 352 -19.93 12.16 -12.69
N LEU A 353 -20.41 10.94 -12.44
CA LEU A 353 -20.99 10.53 -11.18
C LEU A 353 -19.95 10.03 -10.16
N ALA A 354 -18.74 9.70 -10.58
CA ALA A 354 -17.69 9.14 -9.74
C ALA A 354 -17.48 9.90 -8.42
N PRO A 355 -17.42 11.25 -8.38
CA PRO A 355 -17.23 11.99 -7.13
C PRO A 355 -18.43 11.90 -6.17
N LEU A 356 -19.59 11.51 -6.66
CA LEU A 356 -20.85 11.43 -5.89
C LEU A 356 -21.17 10.02 -5.42
N LEU A 357 -20.89 9.00 -6.24
CA LEU A 357 -21.29 7.63 -5.98
C LEU A 357 -20.32 6.88 -5.07
N PHE A 358 -19.10 7.33 -4.98
CA PHE A 358 -18.02 6.81 -4.18
C PHE A 358 -17.95 5.27 -4.03
N ASP A 359 -16.77 4.69 -4.25
CA ASP A 359 -16.38 3.29 -4.00
C ASP A 359 -17.29 2.21 -4.64
N ASN A 360 -18.08 1.52 -3.82
CA ASN A 360 -18.79 0.30 -4.25
C ASN A 360 -19.84 0.57 -5.33
N GLN A 361 -20.57 1.68 -5.26
CA GLN A 361 -21.58 2.02 -6.27
C GLN A 361 -20.92 2.39 -7.61
N TYR A 362 -19.83 3.11 -7.57
CA TYR A 362 -19.05 3.42 -8.77
C TYR A 362 -18.44 2.17 -9.40
N HIS A 363 -17.85 1.30 -8.58
CA HIS A 363 -17.29 0.04 -9.04
C HIS A 363 -18.35 -0.92 -9.60
N LEU A 364 -19.53 -0.99 -8.96
CA LEU A 364 -20.66 -1.75 -9.50
C LEU A 364 -21.07 -1.24 -10.89
N LEU A 365 -21.18 0.08 -11.04
CA LEU A 365 -21.57 0.69 -12.31
C LEU A 365 -20.59 0.36 -13.44
N LEU A 366 -19.28 0.33 -13.15
CA LEU A 366 -18.23 -0.04 -14.10
C LEU A 366 -18.20 -1.55 -14.36
N ALA A 367 -18.33 -2.38 -13.31
CA ALA A 367 -18.34 -3.84 -13.43
C ALA A 367 -19.48 -4.33 -14.33
N GLN A 368 -20.67 -3.75 -14.18
CA GLN A 368 -21.83 -4.08 -15.04
C GLN A 368 -21.68 -3.66 -16.52
N ARG A 369 -20.60 -2.95 -16.85
CA ARG A 369 -20.22 -2.59 -18.23
C ARG A 369 -19.09 -3.44 -18.78
N THR A 370 -18.55 -4.34 -17.98
CA THR A 370 -17.55 -5.32 -18.42
C THR A 370 -18.23 -6.66 -18.64
N ALA A 371 -18.49 -7.00 -19.89
CA ALA A 371 -19.16 -8.25 -20.22
C ALA A 371 -18.13 -9.38 -20.36
N VAL A 372 -18.27 -10.42 -19.52
CA VAL A 372 -17.59 -11.72 -19.74
C VAL A 372 -18.38 -12.49 -20.78
N GLU A 373 -17.76 -12.96 -21.85
CA GLU A 373 -18.45 -13.68 -22.93
C GLU A 373 -18.94 -15.06 -22.47
N VAL A 374 -20.24 -15.16 -22.19
CA VAL A 374 -20.87 -16.38 -21.67
C VAL A 374 -20.69 -17.61 -22.59
N PRO A 375 -20.81 -17.49 -23.92
CA PRO A 375 -20.54 -18.66 -24.80
C PRO A 375 -19.09 -19.16 -24.68
N ALA A 376 -18.11 -18.27 -24.69
CA ALA A 376 -16.69 -18.64 -24.53
C ALA A 376 -16.40 -19.21 -23.13
N LEU A 377 -17.06 -18.67 -22.10
CA LEU A 377 -16.98 -19.22 -20.73
C LEU A 377 -17.54 -20.65 -20.68
N ALA A 378 -18.67 -20.91 -21.33
CA ALA A 378 -19.25 -22.26 -21.41
C ALA A 378 -18.31 -23.22 -22.13
N GLU A 379 -17.73 -22.84 -23.28
CA GLU A 379 -16.76 -23.63 -24.02
C GLU A 379 -15.51 -23.95 -23.14
N ALA A 380 -14.95 -22.97 -22.48
CA ALA A 380 -13.79 -23.15 -21.59
C ALA A 380 -14.09 -24.10 -20.42
N LEU A 381 -15.24 -23.94 -19.77
CA LEU A 381 -15.68 -24.84 -18.70
C LEU A 381 -15.92 -26.28 -19.26
N GLY A 382 -16.63 -26.40 -20.38
CA GLY A 382 -16.92 -27.70 -21.01
C GLY A 382 -15.64 -28.45 -21.37
N ALA A 383 -14.62 -27.77 -21.89
CA ALA A 383 -13.33 -28.36 -22.23
C ALA A 383 -12.63 -28.97 -20.98
N LEU A 384 -12.65 -28.25 -19.85
CA LEU A 384 -12.04 -28.76 -18.62
C LEU A 384 -12.92 -29.78 -17.89
N ILE A 385 -14.24 -29.66 -17.93
CA ILE A 385 -15.16 -30.66 -17.35
C ILE A 385 -14.98 -31.99 -18.07
N GLY A 386 -14.92 -31.97 -19.40
CA GLY A 386 -14.86 -33.15 -20.24
C GLY A 386 -13.51 -33.88 -20.29
N SER A 387 -12.41 -33.26 -19.86
CA SER A 387 -11.06 -33.85 -20.02
C SER A 387 -10.23 -33.85 -18.74
N PRO A 388 -10.18 -34.96 -17.99
CA PRO A 388 -9.28 -35.10 -16.84
C PRO A 388 -7.79 -34.98 -17.19
N GLU A 389 -7.40 -35.41 -18.40
CA GLU A 389 -6.01 -35.26 -18.89
C GLU A 389 -5.61 -33.79 -19.02
N THR A 390 -6.48 -32.99 -19.64
CA THR A 390 -6.26 -31.55 -19.82
C THR A 390 -6.18 -30.85 -18.46
N ARG A 391 -7.08 -31.18 -17.51
CA ARG A 391 -7.03 -30.63 -16.15
C ARG A 391 -5.69 -30.92 -15.49
N ARG A 392 -5.21 -32.18 -15.54
CA ARG A 392 -3.93 -32.58 -14.93
C ARG A 392 -2.73 -31.88 -15.58
N ALA A 393 -2.70 -31.82 -16.91
CA ALA A 393 -1.60 -31.20 -17.65
C ALA A 393 -1.50 -29.69 -17.35
N MET A 394 -2.64 -29.00 -17.45
CA MET A 394 -2.71 -27.55 -17.15
C MET A 394 -2.41 -27.25 -15.68
N GLY A 395 -2.95 -28.02 -14.75
CA GLY A 395 -2.69 -27.87 -13.32
C GLY A 395 -1.21 -28.04 -12.96
N ALA A 396 -0.55 -29.05 -13.54
CA ALA A 396 0.89 -29.25 -13.37
C ALA A 396 1.71 -28.09 -13.96
N ALA A 397 1.30 -27.55 -15.11
CA ALA A 397 1.94 -26.37 -15.71
C ALA A 397 1.72 -25.11 -14.86
N ALA A 398 0.50 -24.91 -14.34
CA ALA A 398 0.17 -23.80 -13.45
C ALA A 398 1.06 -23.84 -12.19
N ARG A 399 1.24 -25.00 -11.56
CA ARG A 399 2.12 -25.14 -10.40
C ARG A 399 3.57 -24.81 -10.72
N ARG A 400 4.11 -25.34 -11.82
CA ARG A 400 5.48 -25.00 -12.25
C ARG A 400 5.64 -23.51 -12.41
N ARG A 401 4.72 -22.86 -13.13
CA ARG A 401 4.74 -21.39 -13.32
C ARG A 401 4.73 -20.63 -12.00
N VAL A 402 3.89 -21.04 -11.03
CA VAL A 402 3.85 -20.40 -9.70
C VAL A 402 5.17 -20.56 -8.97
N CYS A 403 5.77 -21.74 -8.95
CA CYS A 403 7.07 -21.98 -8.33
C CYS A 403 8.18 -21.12 -8.97
N ASP A 404 8.18 -20.99 -10.30
CA ASP A 404 9.22 -20.31 -11.05
C ASP A 404 9.10 -18.78 -11.05
N HIS A 405 7.88 -18.23 -10.96
CA HIS A 405 7.64 -16.81 -11.14
C HIS A 405 7.00 -16.10 -9.95
N PHE A 406 6.21 -16.79 -9.13
CA PHE A 406 5.37 -16.22 -8.07
C PHE A 406 5.69 -16.75 -6.66
N SER A 407 6.76 -17.57 -6.49
CA SER A 407 7.23 -17.90 -5.14
C SER A 407 7.86 -16.67 -4.47
N TRP A 408 7.62 -16.50 -3.16
CA TRP A 408 8.20 -15.37 -2.43
C TRP A 408 9.72 -15.28 -2.56
N THR A 409 10.42 -16.41 -2.67
CA THR A 409 11.86 -16.43 -2.92
C THR A 409 12.22 -15.72 -4.24
N ARG A 410 11.48 -15.98 -5.32
CA ARG A 410 11.68 -15.33 -6.62
C ARG A 410 11.27 -13.87 -6.61
N VAL A 411 10.12 -13.57 -6.01
CA VAL A 411 9.60 -12.20 -5.88
C VAL A 411 10.57 -11.34 -5.08
N MET A 412 11.06 -11.82 -3.94
CA MET A 412 11.98 -11.07 -3.10
C MET A 412 13.33 -10.81 -3.79
N ALA A 413 13.84 -11.79 -4.54
CA ALA A 413 15.04 -11.59 -5.36
C ALA A 413 14.85 -10.45 -6.39
N ARG A 414 13.64 -10.30 -6.97
CA ARG A 414 13.32 -9.19 -7.89
C ARG A 414 13.28 -7.84 -7.17
N TYR A 415 12.75 -7.77 -5.94
CA TYR A 415 12.77 -6.56 -5.13
C TYR A 415 14.20 -6.12 -4.78
N VAL A 416 15.03 -7.03 -4.30
CA VAL A 416 16.45 -6.75 -3.98
C VAL A 416 17.18 -6.25 -5.23
N ALA A 417 17.01 -6.92 -6.36
CA ALA A 417 17.62 -6.52 -7.64
C ALA A 417 17.09 -5.14 -8.11
N LEU A 418 15.80 -4.83 -7.86
CA LEU A 418 15.25 -3.51 -8.15
C LEU A 418 15.94 -2.43 -7.31
N TRP A 419 16.01 -2.59 -5.99
CA TRP A 419 16.64 -1.60 -5.12
C TRP A 419 18.12 -1.38 -5.46
N ASP A 420 18.87 -2.44 -5.75
CA ASP A 420 20.28 -2.35 -6.20
C ASP A 420 20.42 -1.66 -7.57
N ARG A 421 19.47 -1.86 -8.48
CA ARG A 421 19.42 -1.18 -9.78
C ARG A 421 19.11 0.30 -9.65
N LEU A 422 18.14 0.66 -8.80
CA LEU A 422 17.73 2.05 -8.58
C LEU A 422 18.89 2.91 -8.04
N TRP A 423 19.78 2.34 -7.26
CA TRP A 423 21.00 3.03 -6.81
C TRP A 423 21.90 3.52 -7.96
N LYS A 424 21.86 2.86 -9.12
CA LYS A 424 22.67 3.22 -10.30
C LYS A 424 22.10 4.40 -11.09
N ALA A 425 20.83 4.76 -10.84
CA ALA A 425 20.22 5.91 -11.48
C ALA A 425 20.92 7.20 -11.02
N PRO A 426 21.20 8.14 -11.96
CA PRO A 426 21.80 9.41 -11.60
C PRO A 426 20.88 10.21 -10.67
N ALA A 427 21.47 10.95 -9.73
CA ALA A 427 20.74 11.86 -8.86
C ALA A 427 21.63 13.07 -8.54
N ASP A 428 21.16 14.25 -8.88
CA ASP A 428 21.79 15.51 -8.49
C ASP A 428 21.27 15.89 -7.09
N ALA A 429 22.07 15.58 -6.06
CA ALA A 429 21.66 15.80 -4.69
C ALA A 429 21.43 17.26 -4.35
N ASP A 430 22.15 18.21 -4.96
CA ASP A 430 22.01 19.62 -4.66
C ASP A 430 20.76 20.21 -5.30
N ALA A 431 20.46 19.85 -6.55
CA ALA A 431 19.21 20.20 -7.21
C ALA A 431 18.01 19.62 -6.45
N LEU A 432 18.09 18.34 -6.02
CA LEU A 432 17.02 17.68 -5.27
C LEU A 432 16.79 18.29 -3.88
N ARG A 433 17.85 18.76 -3.20
CA ARG A 433 17.72 19.48 -1.91
C ARG A 433 17.05 20.84 -2.07
N ALA A 434 17.26 21.51 -3.19
CA ALA A 434 16.65 22.80 -3.49
C ALA A 434 15.19 22.68 -3.96
N ALA A 435 14.76 21.49 -4.41
CA ALA A 435 13.42 21.27 -4.93
C ALA A 435 12.36 21.32 -3.83
N GLU A 436 11.38 22.22 -3.99
CA GLU A 436 10.21 22.31 -3.13
C GLU A 436 9.03 21.56 -3.74
N HIS A 437 8.32 20.78 -2.92
CA HIS A 437 7.13 20.06 -3.38
C HIS A 437 5.96 21.06 -3.49
N PRO A 438 5.29 21.17 -4.67
CA PRO A 438 4.28 22.21 -4.92
C PRO A 438 3.05 22.12 -4.00
N GLN A 439 2.75 20.94 -3.49
CA GLN A 439 1.65 20.74 -2.53
C GLN A 439 2.08 20.88 -1.06
N THR A 440 3.30 21.34 -0.80
CA THR A 440 3.68 21.71 0.56
C THR A 440 2.92 22.94 0.98
N MET A 441 2.23 22.84 2.12
CA MET A 441 1.48 23.95 2.67
C MET A 441 2.36 24.77 3.63
N PRO A 442 2.95 25.88 3.18
CA PRO A 442 3.77 26.73 4.04
C PRO A 442 2.83 27.52 4.97
N TYR A 443 2.59 27.00 6.16
CA TYR A 443 1.59 27.52 7.11
C TYR A 443 1.73 29.03 7.35
N GLY A 444 2.92 29.51 7.63
CA GLY A 444 3.17 30.93 7.88
C GLY A 444 2.82 31.83 6.69
N ARG A 445 3.06 31.36 5.45
CA ARG A 445 2.71 32.09 4.23
C ARG A 445 1.19 32.12 3.97
N LEU A 446 0.51 31.02 4.29
CA LEU A 446 -0.93 30.89 4.02
C LEU A 446 -1.78 31.48 5.14
N PHE A 447 -1.37 31.30 6.40
CA PHE A 447 -2.17 31.62 7.59
C PHE A 447 -1.51 32.65 8.52
N GLY A 448 -0.36 33.19 8.15
CA GLY A 448 0.34 34.20 8.96
C GLY A 448 -0.49 35.47 9.27
N HIS A 449 -1.46 35.77 8.39
CA HIS A 449 -2.41 36.87 8.58
C HIS A 449 -3.47 36.62 9.67
N TYR A 450 -3.56 35.40 10.21
CA TYR A 450 -4.48 35.07 11.33
C TYR A 450 -4.00 35.73 12.63
N THR A 451 -2.72 35.96 12.78
CA THR A 451 -2.17 36.66 13.94
C THR A 451 -2.18 38.18 13.69
N ALA A 452 -2.54 38.95 14.70
CA ALA A 452 -2.54 40.40 14.60
C ALA A 452 -1.13 40.99 14.36
N ARG A 453 -0.08 40.23 14.66
CA ARG A 453 1.32 40.63 14.51
C ARG A 453 2.20 39.43 14.29
N THR A 454 3.28 39.62 13.53
CA THR A 454 4.32 38.59 13.32
C THR A 454 5.49 38.89 14.26
N LEU A 455 6.09 37.85 14.82
CA LEU A 455 7.34 37.97 15.55
C LEU A 455 8.46 38.38 14.55
N THR A 456 9.18 39.45 14.86
CA THR A 456 10.34 39.86 14.05
C THR A 456 11.57 39.94 14.95
N PRO A 457 12.79 39.86 14.41
CA PRO A 457 14.03 40.00 15.21
C PRO A 457 14.10 41.27 16.07
N GLU A 458 13.43 42.34 15.66
CA GLU A 458 13.38 43.63 16.33
C GLU A 458 12.32 43.73 17.43
N THR A 459 11.48 42.71 17.57
CA THR A 459 10.47 42.66 18.63
C THR A 459 11.15 42.67 19.98
N VAL A 460 10.86 43.70 20.80
CA VAL A 460 11.46 43.80 22.12
C VAL A 460 10.61 43.08 23.15
N VAL A 461 11.25 42.23 23.92
CA VAL A 461 10.62 41.41 24.98
C VAL A 461 11.37 41.61 26.31
N ARG A 462 10.69 41.31 27.38
CA ARG A 462 11.27 41.19 28.74
C ARG A 462 10.65 39.99 29.45
N THR A 463 11.22 39.62 30.58
CA THR A 463 10.66 38.56 31.44
C THR A 463 9.27 38.98 31.91
N GLY A 464 8.29 38.14 31.70
CA GLY A 464 6.93 38.28 32.17
C GLY A 464 6.77 37.83 33.62
N ARG A 465 5.55 37.95 34.14
CA ARG A 465 5.25 37.62 35.53
C ARG A 465 5.50 36.14 35.84
N THR A 466 5.06 35.25 34.99
CA THR A 466 5.32 33.81 35.13
C THR A 466 6.80 33.48 34.99
N GLY A 467 7.52 34.19 34.11
CA GLY A 467 8.97 34.02 33.95
C GLY A 467 9.76 34.44 35.18
N ASP A 468 9.34 35.50 35.89
CA ASP A 468 9.94 35.90 37.17
C ASP A 468 9.68 34.85 38.27
N ALA A 469 8.49 34.25 38.29
CA ALA A 469 8.16 33.17 39.20
C ALA A 469 9.00 31.89 38.92
N PHE A 470 9.22 31.55 37.64
CA PHE A 470 10.14 30.48 37.24
C PHE A 470 11.57 30.72 37.68
N TYR A 471 12.06 31.90 37.47
CA TYR A 471 13.40 32.25 37.86
C TYR A 471 13.63 32.12 39.37
N ARG A 472 12.58 32.32 40.16
CA ARG A 472 12.62 32.24 41.64
C ARG A 472 12.17 30.88 42.17
N ASP A 473 12.03 29.87 41.33
CA ASP A 473 11.51 28.52 41.67
C ASP A 473 10.16 28.53 42.44
N ARG A 474 9.30 29.50 42.09
CA ARG A 474 7.93 29.63 42.62
C ARG A 474 6.86 29.10 41.70
N ASP A 475 7.24 28.71 40.51
CA ASP A 475 6.40 28.13 39.48
C ASP A 475 7.22 27.22 38.59
N PHE A 476 6.57 26.42 37.74
CA PHE A 476 7.21 25.52 36.79
C PHE A 476 6.50 25.56 35.43
N PRO A 477 7.21 25.27 34.31
CA PRO A 477 6.61 25.27 32.99
C PRO A 477 5.56 24.16 32.86
N THR A 478 4.32 24.52 32.55
CA THR A 478 3.30 23.56 32.20
C THR A 478 3.45 23.19 30.72
N LEU A 479 3.99 22.00 30.47
CA LEU A 479 4.21 21.50 29.11
C LEU A 479 3.22 20.37 28.79
N TYR A 480 2.44 20.56 27.72
CA TYR A 480 1.57 19.50 27.21
C TYR A 480 2.38 18.34 26.63
N SER A 481 1.94 17.11 26.84
CA SER A 481 2.67 15.89 26.44
C SER A 481 3.07 15.87 24.96
N GLY A 482 2.28 16.47 24.08
CA GLY A 482 2.58 16.57 22.64
C GLY A 482 3.68 17.56 22.28
N LEU A 483 4.20 18.37 23.21
CA LEU A 483 5.21 19.40 22.93
C LEU A 483 6.62 19.06 23.43
N THR A 484 6.81 17.93 24.09
CA THR A 484 8.09 17.54 24.72
C THR A 484 9.24 17.38 23.73
N TRP A 485 8.95 17.19 22.46
CA TRP A 485 9.95 17.08 21.39
C TRP A 485 10.35 18.43 20.77
N THR A 486 9.57 19.51 20.97
CA THR A 486 9.84 20.83 20.41
C THR A 486 10.17 21.89 21.45
N ILE A 487 9.63 21.77 22.66
CA ILE A 487 9.84 22.73 23.75
C ILE A 487 10.59 22.04 24.88
N ARG A 488 11.68 22.67 25.30
CA ARG A 488 12.52 22.20 26.41
C ARG A 488 12.32 23.12 27.62
N PRO A 489 11.89 22.58 28.77
CA PRO A 489 11.67 23.39 29.97
C PRO A 489 12.91 24.18 30.40
N GLU A 490 14.10 23.60 30.24
CA GLU A 490 15.37 24.27 30.57
C GLU A 490 15.64 25.52 29.69
N ALA A 491 15.32 25.42 28.39
CA ALA A 491 15.43 26.56 27.48
C ALA A 491 14.46 27.69 27.85
N ALA A 492 13.25 27.35 28.33
CA ALA A 492 12.29 28.33 28.84
C ALA A 492 12.81 29.10 30.08
N ARG A 493 13.49 28.40 31.02
CA ARG A 493 14.15 29.04 32.18
C ARG A 493 15.27 29.98 31.74
N LYS A 494 16.08 29.56 30.75
CA LYS A 494 17.14 30.42 30.19
C LYS A 494 16.58 31.65 29.50
N LEU A 495 15.46 31.56 28.79
CA LEU A 495 14.77 32.70 28.21
C LEU A 495 14.34 33.71 29.28
N ALA A 496 13.73 33.29 30.39
CA ALA A 496 13.36 34.14 31.49
C ALA A 496 14.59 34.83 32.09
N PHE A 497 15.71 34.14 32.22
CA PHE A 497 16.96 34.73 32.70
C PHE A 497 17.55 35.77 31.74
N LEU A 498 17.62 35.47 30.44
CA LEU A 498 18.21 36.33 29.42
C LEU A 498 17.41 37.61 29.22
N ALA A 499 16.09 37.53 29.35
CA ALA A 499 15.17 38.65 29.13
C ALA A 499 14.87 39.51 30.37
N ARG A 500 15.63 39.36 31.49
CA ARG A 500 15.46 40.21 32.71
C ARG A 500 15.62 41.71 32.45
N LYS A 501 16.38 42.07 31.43
CA LYS A 501 16.38 43.41 30.83
C LYS A 501 15.76 43.28 29.45
N SER A 502 15.04 44.30 29.03
CA SER A 502 14.47 44.35 27.68
C SER A 502 15.51 44.02 26.63
N ILE A 503 15.18 43.11 25.74
CA ILE A 503 16.06 42.58 24.71
C ILE A 503 15.27 42.36 23.43
N ASP A 504 15.85 42.60 22.27
CA ASP A 504 15.25 42.21 21.00
C ASP A 504 15.31 40.68 20.81
N THR A 505 14.29 40.13 20.15
CA THR A 505 14.13 38.66 19.99
C THR A 505 15.24 38.06 19.15
N GLY A 506 15.80 38.77 18.18
CA GLY A 506 16.92 38.28 17.37
C GLY A 506 18.16 38.03 18.23
N THR A 507 18.49 38.98 19.12
CA THR A 507 19.60 38.82 20.08
C THR A 507 19.28 37.77 21.15
N LEU A 508 18.04 37.70 21.62
CA LEU A 508 17.59 36.69 22.58
C LEU A 508 17.74 35.26 22.03
N MET A 509 17.29 35.02 20.79
CA MET A 509 17.40 33.70 20.12
C MET A 509 18.87 33.32 19.91
N ARG A 510 19.74 34.23 19.46
CA ARG A 510 21.18 33.94 19.34
C ARG A 510 21.80 33.50 20.66
N LYS A 511 21.55 34.26 21.75
CA LYS A 511 22.03 33.89 23.08
C LYS A 511 21.47 32.58 23.61
N LEU A 512 20.21 32.26 23.29
CA LEU A 512 19.62 30.97 23.64
C LEU A 512 20.34 29.84 22.94
N ILE A 513 20.61 29.96 21.63
CA ILE A 513 21.35 28.94 20.84
C ILE A 513 22.79 28.79 21.37
N GLU A 514 23.47 29.89 21.77
CA GLU A 514 24.79 29.81 22.39
C GLU A 514 24.79 28.97 23.68
N LEU A 515 23.71 29.07 24.49
CA LEU A 515 23.54 28.33 25.74
C LEU A 515 22.96 26.92 25.54
N GLU A 516 22.34 26.66 24.41
CA GLU A 516 21.71 25.41 24.00
C GLU A 516 22.06 25.10 22.53
N PRO A 517 23.30 24.65 22.22
CA PRO A 517 23.76 24.44 20.87
C PRO A 517 22.98 23.38 20.07
N SER A 518 22.11 22.64 20.72
CA SER A 518 21.23 21.66 20.11
C SER A 518 19.92 22.26 19.57
N LEU A 519 19.68 23.56 19.79
CA LEU A 519 18.56 24.28 19.19
C LEU A 519 18.97 24.89 17.86
N ASP A 520 18.18 24.68 16.84
CA ASP A 520 18.27 25.46 15.61
C ASP A 520 17.49 26.79 15.72
N PRO A 521 17.62 27.71 14.77
CA PRO A 521 16.92 29.00 14.81
C PRO A 521 15.40 28.87 14.87
N ALA A 522 14.79 27.89 14.20
CA ALA A 522 13.34 27.67 14.22
C ALA A 522 12.87 27.16 15.59
N MET A 523 13.63 26.27 16.19
CA MET A 523 13.36 25.81 17.56
C MET A 523 13.49 26.94 18.57
N ALA A 524 14.49 27.81 18.42
CA ALA A 524 14.65 28.99 19.30
C ALA A 524 13.47 29.97 19.17
N GLU A 525 12.99 30.20 17.95
CA GLU A 525 11.79 31.02 17.70
C GLU A 525 10.54 30.38 18.34
N ASN A 526 10.36 29.08 18.22
CA ASN A 526 9.27 28.36 18.85
C ASN A 526 9.28 28.51 20.37
N HIS A 527 10.46 28.47 21.00
CA HIS A 527 10.59 28.67 22.44
C HIS A 527 10.21 30.10 22.85
N VAL A 528 10.59 31.12 22.06
CA VAL A 528 10.22 32.53 22.31
C VAL A 528 8.71 32.71 22.18
N LEU A 529 8.07 32.17 21.12
CA LEU A 529 6.63 32.25 20.92
C LEU A 529 5.86 31.53 22.04
N TRP A 530 6.34 30.34 22.41
CA TRP A 530 5.75 29.57 23.52
C TRP A 530 5.89 30.32 24.85
N ALA A 531 7.05 30.94 25.10
CA ALA A 531 7.29 31.74 26.31
C ALA A 531 6.40 32.98 26.37
N LEU A 532 6.17 33.66 25.25
CA LEU A 532 5.21 34.76 25.14
C LEU A 532 3.78 34.31 25.40
N LYS A 533 3.38 33.16 24.86
CA LYS A 533 2.05 32.58 25.06
C LYS A 533 1.76 32.23 26.53
N HIS A 534 2.79 31.88 27.29
CA HIS A 534 2.67 31.39 28.67
C HIS A 534 3.10 32.45 29.69
N ASP A 535 3.18 33.73 29.31
CA ASP A 535 3.58 34.87 30.19
C ASP A 535 4.96 34.69 30.86
N ILE A 536 5.80 33.83 30.26
CA ILE A 536 7.22 33.72 30.64
C ILE A 536 7.99 34.89 30.12
N LEU A 537 7.64 35.34 28.93
CA LEU A 537 8.06 36.59 28.31
C LEU A 537 6.84 37.47 28.06
N GLU A 538 7.05 38.78 28.10
CA GLU A 538 6.07 39.75 27.66
C GLU A 538 6.68 40.73 26.66
N ARG A 539 5.87 41.20 25.71
CA ARG A 539 6.30 42.19 24.73
C ARG A 539 6.34 43.56 25.37
N VAL A 540 7.43 44.28 25.16
CA VAL A 540 7.53 45.70 25.55
C VAL A 540 6.83 46.54 24.48
N THR A 541 5.75 47.20 24.85
CA THR A 541 5.12 48.25 24.04
C THR A 541 5.77 49.58 24.36
N LYS A 542 6.23 50.28 23.29
CA LYS A 542 6.66 51.67 23.42
C LYS A 542 5.50 52.55 23.81
#